data_af97f8480f45a738ff709bf74170a054
#
_entry.id   af97f8480f45a738ff709bf74170a054
#
_cell.length_a   1.000
_cell.length_b   1.000
_cell.length_c   1.000
_cell.angle_alpha   90.00
_cell.angle_beta   90.00
_cell.angle_gamma   90.00
#
_symmetry.space_group_name_H-M   'P 1'
#
loop_
_entity.id
_entity.type
_entity.pdbx_description
1 polymer ?
#
loop_
_entity_poly.entity_id
_entity_poly.type
_entity_poly.pdbx_seq_one_letter_code
_entity_poly.pdbx_strand_id
1 'polypeptide(L)'
;MTQTGIKSASAPVLLIEDEPAVMALVRAVLEGHGYAVVPTESGADALRLLEAGDFHGVVSDMRTPGGVDGAQVYAWIAANRPELATRLVFITGDIASEETTATLRRTGAPCVEKPFRVHDFISVVERTMGKAAA
;
A
#
# COMPACT_ATOMS: atom_id res chain seq x y z
N MET A 1 26.23 4.36 -14.69
CA MET A 1 25.73 3.17 -14.21
C MET A 1 24.25 3.05 -14.21
N THR A 2 23.81 1.98 -14.60
CA THR A 2 22.38 1.75 -14.77
C THR A 2 21.70 1.13 -13.58
N GLN A 3 22.45 0.95 -12.52
CA GLN A 3 21.94 0.29 -11.33
C GLN A 3 20.70 0.93 -10.76
N THR A 4 20.63 2.25 -10.87
CA THR A 4 19.51 2.99 -10.30
C THR A 4 18.16 2.51 -10.83
N GLY A 5 18.03 2.37 -12.15
CA GLY A 5 16.81 1.89 -12.76
C GLY A 5 16.47 0.48 -12.34
N ILE A 6 17.47 -0.38 -12.25
CA ILE A 6 17.27 -1.76 -11.86
C ILE A 6 16.81 -1.84 -10.40
N LYS A 7 17.42 -1.06 -9.52
CA LYS A 7 17.03 -1.04 -8.13
C LYS A 7 15.59 -0.58 -7.96
N SER A 8 15.21 0.46 -8.65
CA SER A 8 13.85 0.98 -8.59
C SER A 8 12.84 -0.06 -9.04
N ALA A 9 13.16 -0.75 -10.14
CA ALA A 9 12.27 -1.76 -10.70
C ALA A 9 12.09 -2.94 -9.77
N SER A 10 13.06 -3.22 -8.91
CA SER A 10 13.00 -4.37 -8.00
C SER A 10 12.58 -3.99 -6.58
N ALA A 11 12.24 -2.74 -6.34
CA ALA A 11 11.80 -2.31 -5.01
C ALA A 11 10.51 -3.02 -4.62
N PRO A 12 10.36 -3.38 -3.35
CA PRO A 12 9.17 -4.11 -2.91
C PRO A 12 7.96 -3.21 -2.70
N VAL A 13 6.81 -3.86 -2.60
CA VAL A 13 5.58 -3.21 -2.15
C VAL A 13 5.53 -3.28 -0.63
N LEU A 14 5.24 -2.15 0.01
CA LEU A 14 5.03 -2.11 1.45
C LEU A 14 3.57 -2.45 1.72
N LEU A 15 3.33 -3.47 2.52
CA LEU A 15 1.98 -3.93 2.86
C LEU A 15 1.72 -3.70 4.34
N ILE A 16 0.74 -2.86 4.65
CA ILE A 16 0.40 -2.50 6.03
C ILE A 16 -0.96 -3.10 6.35
N GLU A 17 -0.97 -4.10 7.22
CA GLU A 17 -2.17 -4.82 7.57
C GLU A 17 -1.96 -5.55 8.89
N ASP A 18 -2.90 -5.40 9.85
CA ASP A 18 -2.75 -6.04 11.16
C ASP A 18 -3.52 -7.35 11.30
N GLU A 19 -4.45 -7.66 10.40
CA GLU A 19 -5.19 -8.91 10.45
C GLU A 19 -4.38 -10.02 9.76
N PRO A 20 -3.98 -11.07 10.50
CA PRO A 20 -3.09 -12.09 9.93
C PRO A 20 -3.64 -12.78 8.67
N ALA A 21 -4.94 -13.06 8.65
CA ALA A 21 -5.53 -13.74 7.48
C ALA A 21 -5.52 -12.83 6.25
N VAL A 22 -5.83 -11.55 6.42
CA VAL A 22 -5.81 -10.60 5.31
C VAL A 22 -4.38 -10.36 4.86
N MET A 23 -3.46 -10.20 5.79
CA MET A 23 -2.04 -10.06 5.48
C MET A 23 -1.54 -11.22 4.63
N ALA A 24 -1.84 -12.45 5.04
CA ALA A 24 -1.39 -13.64 4.33
C ALA A 24 -1.97 -13.69 2.91
N LEU A 25 -3.26 -13.39 2.77
CA LEU A 25 -3.92 -13.41 1.48
C LEU A 25 -3.34 -12.35 0.53
N VAL A 26 -3.28 -11.10 1.00
CA VAL A 26 -2.82 -10.00 0.16
C VAL A 26 -1.35 -10.21 -0.24
N ARG A 27 -0.53 -10.63 0.72
CA ARG A 27 0.87 -10.93 0.43
C ARG A 27 1.01 -12.01 -0.64
N ALA A 28 0.25 -13.10 -0.50
CA ALA A 28 0.31 -14.20 -1.47
C ALA A 28 -0.11 -13.74 -2.86
N VAL A 29 -1.16 -12.92 -2.94
CA VAL A 29 -1.63 -12.41 -4.22
C VAL A 29 -0.58 -11.53 -4.88
N LEU A 30 0.02 -10.62 -4.13
CA LEU A 30 1.04 -9.72 -4.65
C LEU A 30 2.27 -10.51 -5.11
N GLU A 31 2.74 -11.43 -4.29
CA GLU A 31 3.90 -12.25 -4.64
C GLU A 31 3.61 -13.13 -5.86
N GLY A 32 2.39 -13.64 -5.97
CA GLY A 32 1.98 -14.43 -7.13
C GLY A 32 1.99 -13.66 -8.44
N HIS A 33 1.94 -12.34 -8.35
CA HIS A 33 1.99 -11.46 -9.52
C HIS A 33 3.37 -10.79 -9.68
N GLY A 34 4.37 -11.31 -8.99
CA GLY A 34 5.75 -10.90 -9.21
C GLY A 34 6.27 -9.78 -8.32
N TYR A 35 5.43 -9.26 -7.42
CA TYR A 35 5.89 -8.21 -6.50
C TYR A 35 6.63 -8.83 -5.32
N ALA A 36 7.75 -8.23 -4.94
CA ALA A 36 8.34 -8.50 -3.64
C ALA A 36 7.53 -7.71 -2.61
N VAL A 37 7.36 -8.24 -1.41
CA VAL A 37 6.51 -7.63 -0.40
C VAL A 37 7.24 -7.50 0.92
N VAL A 38 7.15 -6.33 1.53
CA VAL A 38 7.60 -6.11 2.90
C VAL A 38 6.34 -5.91 3.74
N PRO A 39 6.00 -6.87 4.60
CA PRO A 39 4.81 -6.75 5.44
C PRO A 39 5.11 -5.98 6.72
N THR A 40 4.11 -5.24 7.20
CA THR A 40 4.18 -4.61 8.51
C THR A 40 2.78 -4.54 9.09
N GLU A 41 2.69 -4.58 10.41
CA GLU A 41 1.40 -4.63 11.10
C GLU A 41 0.92 -3.28 11.62
N SER A 42 1.76 -2.26 11.57
CA SER A 42 1.38 -0.96 12.12
C SER A 42 1.85 0.19 11.24
N GLY A 43 1.13 1.31 11.34
CA GLY A 43 1.51 2.52 10.63
C GLY A 43 2.84 3.09 11.13
N ALA A 44 3.10 2.97 12.43
CA ALA A 44 4.35 3.48 13.00
C ALA A 44 5.56 2.74 12.44
N ASP A 45 5.47 1.40 12.36
CA ASP A 45 6.55 0.62 11.76
C ASP A 45 6.69 0.91 10.27
N ALA A 46 5.56 1.13 9.59
CA ALA A 46 5.58 1.50 8.17
C ALA A 46 6.36 2.79 7.96
N LEU A 47 6.15 3.79 8.80
CA LEU A 47 6.87 5.06 8.67
C LEU A 47 8.39 4.86 8.82
N ARG A 48 8.80 4.01 9.74
CA ARG A 48 10.24 3.72 9.91
C ARG A 48 10.81 3.05 8.67
N LEU A 49 10.06 2.12 8.09
CA LEU A 49 10.50 1.45 6.86
C LEU A 49 10.58 2.42 5.69
N LEU A 50 9.61 3.34 5.60
CA LEU A 50 9.58 4.34 4.53
C LEU A 50 10.75 5.32 4.63
N GLU A 51 11.17 5.64 5.84
CA GLU A 51 12.34 6.50 6.04
C GLU A 51 13.63 5.81 5.63
N ALA A 52 13.68 4.49 5.76
CA ALA A 52 14.91 3.72 5.58
C ALA A 52 15.13 3.18 4.17
N GLY A 53 14.09 3.08 3.34
CA GLY A 53 14.25 2.43 2.04
C GLY A 53 13.23 2.87 1.00
N ASP A 54 13.43 2.35 -0.21
CA ASP A 54 12.56 2.64 -1.34
C ASP A 54 11.53 1.54 -1.54
N PHE A 55 10.35 1.94 -2.04
CA PHE A 55 9.27 1.02 -2.29
C PHE A 55 8.66 1.27 -3.68
N HIS A 56 8.21 0.19 -4.30
CA HIS A 56 7.52 0.26 -5.60
C HIS A 56 6.13 0.86 -5.44
N GLY A 57 5.47 0.55 -4.35
CA GLY A 57 4.14 1.04 -4.04
C GLY A 57 3.77 0.66 -2.62
N VAL A 58 2.59 1.08 -2.20
CA VAL A 58 2.10 0.83 -0.85
C VAL A 58 0.67 0.31 -0.91
N VAL A 59 0.40 -0.76 -0.19
CA VAL A 59 -0.95 -1.24 0.05
C VAL A 59 -1.20 -1.11 1.55
N SER A 60 -2.19 -0.32 1.94
CA SER A 60 -2.41 -0.01 3.34
C SER A 60 -3.86 -0.19 3.74
N ASP A 61 -4.08 -0.90 4.83
CA ASP A 61 -5.38 -0.85 5.49
C ASP A 61 -5.63 0.60 5.90
N MET A 62 -6.87 1.04 5.77
CA MET A 62 -7.25 2.39 6.20
C MET A 62 -7.09 2.57 7.70
N ARG A 63 -7.34 1.51 8.46
CA ARG A 63 -7.23 1.53 9.92
C ARG A 63 -6.16 0.57 10.40
N THR A 64 -5.19 1.10 11.12
CA THR A 64 -4.14 0.29 11.73
C THR A 64 -4.04 0.65 13.21
N PRO A 65 -3.56 -0.29 14.04
CA PRO A 65 -3.45 -0.02 15.48
C PRO A 65 -2.32 0.95 15.80
N GLY A 66 -2.34 1.50 17.00
CA GLY A 66 -1.22 2.24 17.53
C GLY A 66 -1.18 3.71 17.22
N GLY A 67 -2.29 4.30 16.79
CA GLY A 67 -2.40 5.75 16.64
C GLY A 67 -1.90 6.32 15.32
N VAL A 68 -1.30 5.50 14.47
CA VAL A 68 -0.92 5.94 13.11
C VAL A 68 -1.73 5.11 12.14
N ASP A 69 -2.71 5.71 11.49
CA ASP A 69 -3.58 5.00 10.55
C ASP A 69 -3.15 5.21 9.10
N GLY A 70 -3.90 4.62 8.17
CA GLY A 70 -3.59 4.72 6.74
C GLY A 70 -3.56 6.15 6.23
N ALA A 71 -4.46 7.00 6.73
CA ALA A 71 -4.51 8.40 6.32
C ALA A 71 -3.23 9.13 6.74
N GLN A 72 -2.73 8.85 7.93
CA GLN A 72 -1.51 9.48 8.42
C GLN A 72 -0.27 8.98 7.68
N VAL A 73 -0.24 7.68 7.35
CA VAL A 73 0.85 7.15 6.51
C VAL A 73 0.84 7.84 5.15
N TYR A 74 -0.34 7.97 4.53
CA TYR A 74 -0.45 8.68 3.26
C TYR A 74 0.06 10.12 3.37
N ALA A 75 -0.32 10.83 4.44
CA ALA A 75 0.09 12.22 4.62
C ALA A 75 1.62 12.33 4.67
N TRP A 76 2.27 11.42 5.39
CA TRP A 76 3.73 11.41 5.46
C TRP A 76 4.34 11.15 4.07
N ILE A 77 3.80 10.19 3.33
CA ILE A 77 4.29 9.86 2.00
C ILE A 77 4.13 11.06 1.05
N ALA A 78 2.96 11.69 1.09
CA ALA A 78 2.69 12.83 0.22
C ALA A 78 3.66 13.98 0.49
N ALA A 79 4.03 14.19 1.75
CA ALA A 79 4.94 15.25 2.14
C ALA A 79 6.40 14.93 1.83
N ASN A 80 6.80 13.66 1.92
CA ASN A 80 8.21 13.26 1.84
C ASN A 80 8.57 12.48 0.58
N ARG A 81 7.60 11.78 -0.01
CA ARG A 81 7.78 10.95 -1.19
C ARG A 81 6.57 11.12 -2.12
N PRO A 82 6.36 12.30 -2.72
CA PRO A 82 5.12 12.55 -3.48
C PRO A 82 4.91 11.59 -4.64
N GLU A 83 5.95 11.11 -5.29
CA GLU A 83 5.80 10.14 -6.36
C GLU A 83 5.28 8.80 -5.85
N LEU A 84 5.63 8.43 -4.62
CA LEU A 84 5.14 7.18 -4.04
C LEU A 84 3.66 7.31 -3.63
N ALA A 85 3.23 8.51 -3.29
CA ALA A 85 1.82 8.75 -2.95
C ALA A 85 0.88 8.42 -4.12
N THR A 86 1.38 8.50 -5.35
CA THR A 86 0.58 8.14 -6.52
C THR A 86 0.50 6.63 -6.74
N ARG A 87 1.26 5.86 -5.98
CA ARG A 87 1.30 4.40 -6.08
C ARG A 87 0.86 3.75 -4.78
N LEU A 88 -0.19 4.30 -4.18
CA LEU A 88 -0.75 3.78 -2.93
C LEU A 88 -2.20 3.34 -3.15
N VAL A 89 -2.52 2.16 -2.65
CA VAL A 89 -3.88 1.60 -2.66
C VAL A 89 -4.30 1.36 -1.22
N PHE A 90 -5.47 1.87 -0.85
CA PHE A 90 -6.05 1.58 0.45
C PHE A 90 -6.90 0.31 0.39
N ILE A 91 -6.99 -0.38 1.52
CA ILE A 91 -7.94 -1.47 1.73
C ILE A 91 -8.78 -1.08 2.93
N THR A 92 -10.08 -1.33 2.90
CA THR A 92 -10.94 -1.02 4.04
C THR A 92 -12.08 -2.02 4.15
N GLY A 93 -12.48 -2.31 5.40
CA GLY A 93 -13.70 -3.07 5.66
C GLY A 93 -14.92 -2.19 5.81
N ASP A 94 -14.75 -0.87 5.76
CA ASP A 94 -15.83 0.07 6.02
C ASP A 94 -15.75 1.27 5.08
N ILE A 95 -16.00 1.01 3.80
CA ILE A 95 -15.89 2.04 2.77
C ILE A 95 -16.96 3.14 2.93
N ALA A 96 -18.04 2.84 3.64
CA ALA A 96 -19.12 3.79 3.82
C ALA A 96 -18.94 4.73 5.02
N SER A 97 -17.92 4.52 5.85
CA SER A 97 -17.72 5.40 6.99
C SER A 97 -17.36 6.82 6.53
N GLU A 98 -17.79 7.81 7.31
CA GLU A 98 -17.49 9.20 6.99
C GLU A 98 -15.98 9.46 6.96
N GLU A 99 -15.27 8.84 7.88
CA GLU A 99 -13.82 8.96 7.99
C GLU A 99 -13.11 8.45 6.76
N THR A 100 -13.49 7.26 6.30
CA THR A 100 -12.94 6.67 5.09
C THR A 100 -13.27 7.52 3.88
N THR A 101 -14.54 7.91 3.75
CA THR A 101 -15.00 8.75 2.63
C THR A 101 -14.21 10.05 2.56
N ALA A 102 -14.03 10.70 3.71
CA ALA A 102 -13.31 11.96 3.76
C ALA A 102 -11.84 11.78 3.35
N THR A 103 -11.21 10.71 3.81
CA THR A 103 -9.83 10.41 3.46
C THR A 103 -9.68 10.15 1.96
N LEU A 104 -10.57 9.34 1.39
CA LEU A 104 -10.50 9.02 -0.04
C LEU A 104 -10.72 10.27 -0.90
N ARG A 105 -11.65 11.13 -0.48
CA ARG A 105 -11.91 12.37 -1.20
C ARG A 105 -10.71 13.31 -1.16
N ARG A 106 -10.08 13.40 0.01
CA ARG A 106 -8.92 14.28 0.20
C ARG A 106 -7.68 13.77 -0.53
N THR A 107 -7.46 12.47 -0.53
CA THR A 107 -6.23 11.89 -1.09
C THR A 107 -6.33 11.55 -2.55
N GLY A 108 -7.53 11.24 -3.04
CA GLY A 108 -7.72 10.73 -4.39
C GLY A 108 -7.17 9.32 -4.59
N ALA A 109 -6.71 8.66 -3.54
CA ALA A 109 -6.14 7.33 -3.65
C ALA A 109 -7.22 6.27 -3.90
N PRO A 110 -6.94 5.24 -4.70
CA PRO A 110 -7.89 4.16 -4.89
C PRO A 110 -8.04 3.33 -3.63
N CYS A 111 -9.22 2.72 -3.49
CA CYS A 111 -9.55 1.91 -2.33
C CYS A 111 -10.27 0.65 -2.75
N VAL A 112 -9.89 -0.47 -2.13
CA VAL A 112 -10.54 -1.76 -2.36
C VAL A 112 -11.25 -2.16 -1.06
N GLU A 113 -12.53 -2.49 -1.17
CA GLU A 113 -13.33 -2.87 -0.01
C GLU A 113 -13.18 -4.36 0.30
N LYS A 114 -13.01 -4.68 1.58
CA LYS A 114 -12.99 -6.07 2.06
C LYS A 114 -14.41 -6.56 2.30
N PRO A 115 -14.78 -7.79 1.98
CA PRO A 115 -13.97 -8.77 1.26
C PRO A 115 -13.90 -8.45 -0.22
N PHE A 116 -12.78 -8.72 -0.86
CA PHE A 116 -12.60 -8.40 -2.27
C PHE A 116 -12.29 -9.66 -3.07
N ARG A 117 -12.52 -9.58 -4.38
CA ARG A 117 -12.08 -10.62 -5.30
C ARG A 117 -10.62 -10.37 -5.65
N VAL A 118 -9.85 -11.45 -5.72
CA VAL A 118 -8.43 -11.36 -6.03
C VAL A 118 -8.20 -10.60 -7.35
N HIS A 119 -8.97 -10.93 -8.38
CA HIS A 119 -8.83 -10.28 -9.68
C HIS A 119 -9.07 -8.77 -9.58
N ASP A 120 -10.09 -8.35 -8.85
CA ASP A 120 -10.41 -6.94 -8.70
C ASP A 120 -9.30 -6.20 -7.95
N PHE A 121 -8.80 -6.82 -6.88
CA PHE A 121 -7.71 -6.23 -6.11
C PHE A 121 -6.46 -6.05 -6.96
N ILE A 122 -6.03 -7.10 -7.65
CA ILE A 122 -4.78 -7.01 -8.42
C ILE A 122 -4.91 -6.06 -9.61
N SER A 123 -6.12 -5.93 -10.17
CA SER A 123 -6.36 -4.96 -11.24
C SER A 123 -6.13 -3.53 -10.76
N VAL A 124 -6.62 -3.21 -9.55
CA VAL A 124 -6.42 -1.89 -8.97
C VAL A 124 -4.93 -1.67 -8.68
N VAL A 125 -4.25 -2.66 -8.11
CA VAL A 125 -2.83 -2.56 -7.81
C VAL A 125 -2.01 -2.30 -9.08
N GLU A 126 -2.21 -3.09 -10.12
CA GLU A 126 -1.44 -2.95 -11.36
C GLU A 126 -1.71 -1.61 -12.05
N ARG A 127 -2.96 -1.18 -12.03
CA ARG A 127 -3.33 0.11 -12.61
C ARG A 127 -2.73 1.28 -11.84
N THR A 128 -2.59 1.15 -10.52
CA THR A 128 -2.13 2.23 -9.65
C THR A 128 -0.62 2.32 -9.58
N MET A 129 0.07 1.19 -9.47
CA MET A 129 1.51 1.22 -9.26
C MET A 129 2.33 0.55 -10.38
N GLY A 130 1.65 0.07 -11.41
CA GLY A 130 2.31 -0.64 -12.49
C GLY A 130 2.61 -2.09 -12.12
N LYS A 131 2.80 -2.91 -13.14
CA LYS A 131 3.12 -4.31 -12.94
C LYS A 131 4.49 -4.45 -12.32
N ALA A 132 4.70 -5.58 -11.63
CA ALA A 132 5.99 -5.87 -11.06
C ALA A 132 7.04 -5.98 -12.17
N ALA A 133 8.29 -5.69 -11.81
CA ALA A 133 9.40 -5.87 -12.74
C ALA A 133 9.53 -7.35 -13.10
N ALA A 134 9.76 -7.61 -14.36
CA ALA A 134 9.91 -8.97 -14.84
C ALA A 134 11.23 -9.59 -14.37
#